data_758fb9e9100bb09ceb9758bf4e62fbce
#
_entry.id   758fb9e9100bb09ceb9758bf4e62fbce
#
_cell.length_a   1.000
_cell.length_b   1.000
_cell.length_c   1.000
_cell.angle_alpha   90.00
_cell.angle_beta   90.00
_cell.angle_gamma   90.00
#
_symmetry.space_group_name_H-M   'P 1'
#
loop_
_entity.id
_entity.type
_entity.pdbx_description
1 polymer ?
#
loop_
_entity_poly.entity_id
_entity_poly.type
_entity_poly.pdbx_seq_one_letter_code
_entity_poly.pdbx_strand_id
1 'polypeptide(L)'
;MSTKHLLEDLLGQKSKVTILRILYRGTELTGREIARKADLSPRAAQQALQELYATGVVLRKSVGASYLFSLNRTRYVVENILFPLFDSEQGLASAMIEELRKALPAKGIVSIIMFGSVARGENKQGSDLDIMIVLENSLDVRKITAGVQDKGGKFLAKFGMMLSPHVIRRRDFISRFDKKDKLIQNVIKEGRVIFGKHFEEMLAHEPKETSH
;
A
#
# COMPACT_ATOMS: atom_id res chain seq x y z
N MET A 1 -3.56 -13.96 -30.68
CA MET A 1 -4.11 -13.06 -29.68
C MET A 1 -5.03 -12.07 -30.39
N SER A 2 -6.31 -12.04 -30.05
CA SER A 2 -7.26 -11.07 -30.61
C SER A 2 -6.96 -9.70 -29.99
N THR A 3 -6.85 -8.65 -30.79
CA THR A 3 -6.68 -7.28 -30.27
C THR A 3 -7.97 -6.72 -29.67
N LYS A 4 -9.12 -7.40 -29.89
CA LYS A 4 -10.43 -6.95 -29.42
C LYS A 4 -10.75 -7.25 -27.96
N HIS A 5 -10.11 -8.26 -27.35
CA HIS A 5 -10.41 -8.74 -25.99
C HIS A 5 -9.13 -8.96 -25.17
N LEU A 6 -8.12 -8.15 -25.41
CA LEU A 6 -6.80 -8.27 -24.80
C LEU A 6 -6.85 -8.15 -23.27
N LEU A 7 -7.61 -7.18 -22.75
CA LEU A 7 -7.69 -6.93 -21.33
C LEU A 7 -8.47 -8.04 -20.62
N GLU A 8 -9.53 -8.55 -21.21
CA GLU A 8 -10.29 -9.68 -20.70
C GLU A 8 -9.42 -10.94 -20.63
N ASP A 9 -8.63 -11.19 -21.68
CA ASP A 9 -7.71 -12.33 -21.74
C ASP A 9 -6.64 -12.26 -20.64
N LEU A 10 -6.14 -11.07 -20.30
CA LEU A 10 -5.07 -10.86 -19.34
C LEU A 10 -5.58 -10.60 -17.91
N LEU A 11 -6.64 -9.81 -17.77
CA LEU A 11 -7.10 -9.28 -16.47
C LEU A 11 -8.44 -9.89 -16.02
N GLY A 12 -9.12 -10.64 -16.86
CA GLY A 12 -10.45 -11.20 -16.58
C GLY A 12 -10.51 -12.23 -15.44
N GLN A 13 -9.35 -12.71 -14.95
CA GLN A 13 -9.26 -13.67 -13.85
C GLN A 13 -8.33 -13.19 -12.76
N LYS A 14 -8.79 -13.24 -11.51
CA LYS A 14 -7.99 -12.86 -10.33
C LYS A 14 -6.63 -13.57 -10.28
N SER A 15 -6.60 -14.87 -10.61
CA SER A 15 -5.37 -15.67 -10.63
C SER A 15 -4.33 -15.13 -11.61
N LYS A 16 -4.75 -14.73 -12.83
CA LYS A 16 -3.85 -14.14 -13.83
C LYS A 16 -3.29 -12.80 -13.33
N VAL A 17 -4.14 -11.91 -12.84
CA VAL A 17 -3.72 -10.60 -12.31
C VAL A 17 -2.72 -10.77 -11.17
N THR A 18 -2.98 -11.72 -10.24
CA THR A 18 -2.07 -12.01 -9.12
C THR A 18 -0.71 -12.51 -9.62
N ILE A 19 -0.69 -13.43 -10.59
CA ILE A 19 0.55 -13.96 -11.18
C ILE A 19 1.32 -12.85 -11.90
N LEU A 20 0.65 -12.05 -12.72
CA LEU A 20 1.28 -10.92 -13.43
C LEU A 20 1.91 -9.92 -12.46
N ARG A 21 1.22 -9.59 -11.35
CA ARG A 21 1.73 -8.69 -10.28
C ARG A 21 2.97 -9.28 -9.59
N ILE A 22 3.02 -10.60 -9.38
CA ILE A 22 4.19 -11.27 -8.79
C ILE A 22 5.38 -11.20 -9.76
N LEU A 23 5.16 -11.51 -11.04
CA LEU A 23 6.20 -11.51 -12.05
C LEU A 23 6.66 -10.10 -12.47
N TYR A 24 5.79 -9.08 -12.29
CA TYR A 24 6.14 -7.69 -12.52
C TYR A 24 7.35 -7.24 -11.68
N ARG A 25 7.53 -7.79 -10.48
CA ARG A 25 8.67 -7.49 -9.58
C ARG A 25 10.04 -7.94 -10.13
N GLY A 26 10.08 -8.54 -11.31
CA GLY A 26 11.30 -8.77 -12.07
C GLY A 26 12.07 -10.05 -11.77
N THR A 27 11.50 -10.98 -11.01
CA THR A 27 12.12 -12.27 -10.68
C THR A 27 11.63 -13.38 -11.61
N GLU A 28 12.55 -14.24 -12.06
CA GLU A 28 12.19 -15.52 -12.65
C GLU A 28 11.80 -16.48 -11.54
N LEU A 29 10.63 -17.11 -11.63
CA LEU A 29 10.09 -17.99 -10.61
C LEU A 29 9.60 -19.28 -11.20
N THR A 30 9.71 -20.38 -10.44
CA THR A 30 9.08 -21.65 -10.78
C THR A 30 7.56 -21.59 -10.59
N GLY A 31 6.82 -22.47 -11.27
CA GLY A 31 5.36 -22.55 -11.09
C GLY A 31 4.93 -22.84 -9.64
N ARG A 32 5.74 -23.60 -8.89
CA ARG A 32 5.48 -23.88 -7.45
C ARG A 32 5.66 -22.63 -6.58
N GLU A 33 6.70 -21.83 -6.82
CA GLU A 33 6.93 -20.57 -6.11
C GLU A 33 5.82 -19.57 -6.41
N ILE A 34 5.39 -19.47 -7.67
CA ILE A 34 4.28 -18.62 -8.10
C ILE A 34 3.00 -19.05 -7.40
N ALA A 35 2.67 -20.36 -7.39
CA ALA A 35 1.48 -20.89 -6.71
C ALA A 35 1.46 -20.50 -5.22
N ARG A 36 2.60 -20.70 -4.52
CA ARG A 36 2.75 -20.34 -3.10
C ARG A 36 2.60 -18.83 -2.86
N LYS A 37 3.28 -18.00 -3.68
CA LYS A 37 3.22 -16.52 -3.54
C LYS A 37 1.86 -15.94 -3.88
N ALA A 38 1.12 -16.60 -4.79
CA ALA A 38 -0.20 -16.19 -5.25
C ALA A 38 -1.34 -16.71 -4.37
N ASP A 39 -1.03 -17.57 -3.39
CA ASP A 39 -2.02 -18.31 -2.61
C ASP A 39 -3.02 -19.07 -3.50
N LEU A 40 -2.48 -19.77 -4.51
CA LEU A 40 -3.23 -20.57 -5.47
C LEU A 40 -2.90 -22.06 -5.32
N SER A 41 -3.88 -22.92 -5.64
CA SER A 41 -3.58 -24.33 -5.82
C SER A 41 -2.59 -24.52 -7.01
N PRO A 42 -1.73 -25.54 -6.97
CA PRO A 42 -0.79 -25.82 -8.07
C PRO A 42 -1.48 -25.92 -9.43
N ARG A 43 -2.67 -26.53 -9.49
CA ARG A 43 -3.46 -26.68 -10.71
C ARG A 43 -3.94 -25.33 -11.25
N ALA A 44 -4.48 -24.45 -10.37
CA ALA A 44 -4.95 -23.13 -10.77
C ALA A 44 -3.80 -22.24 -11.27
N ALA A 45 -2.66 -22.28 -10.57
CA ALA A 45 -1.46 -21.54 -11.00
C ALA A 45 -0.94 -22.03 -12.36
N GLN A 46 -0.89 -23.35 -12.55
CA GLN A 46 -0.44 -23.95 -13.82
C GLN A 46 -1.35 -23.58 -14.98
N GLN A 47 -2.68 -23.64 -14.78
CA GLN A 47 -3.66 -23.25 -15.81
C GLN A 47 -3.48 -21.77 -16.19
N ALA A 48 -3.45 -20.88 -15.22
CA ALA A 48 -3.27 -19.45 -15.48
C ALA A 48 -1.92 -19.14 -16.16
N LEU A 49 -0.84 -19.81 -15.76
CA LEU A 49 0.48 -19.68 -16.41
C LEU A 49 0.48 -20.17 -17.85
N GLN A 50 -0.22 -21.29 -18.17
CA GLN A 50 -0.35 -21.79 -19.52
C GLN A 50 -1.10 -20.79 -20.41
N GLU A 51 -2.20 -20.22 -19.92
CA GLU A 51 -2.97 -19.23 -20.64
C GLU A 51 -2.15 -17.94 -20.88
N LEU A 52 -1.45 -17.44 -19.86
CA LEU A 52 -0.56 -16.28 -20.00
C LEU A 52 0.62 -16.54 -20.93
N TYR A 53 1.20 -17.74 -20.91
CA TYR A 53 2.24 -18.16 -21.84
C TYR A 53 1.72 -18.20 -23.29
N ALA A 54 0.51 -18.75 -23.51
CA ALA A 54 -0.11 -18.80 -24.83
C ALA A 54 -0.35 -17.41 -25.43
N THR A 55 -0.58 -16.37 -24.60
CA THR A 55 -0.67 -14.98 -25.07
C THR A 55 0.69 -14.37 -25.40
N GLY A 56 1.80 -15.01 -25.00
CA GLY A 56 3.16 -14.50 -25.13
C GLY A 56 3.52 -13.39 -24.16
N VAL A 57 2.68 -13.10 -23.16
CA VAL A 57 2.93 -12.12 -22.10
C VAL A 57 3.90 -12.66 -21.05
N VAL A 58 3.83 -13.96 -20.81
CA VAL A 58 4.76 -14.68 -19.94
C VAL A 58 5.69 -15.54 -20.80
N LEU A 59 6.96 -15.49 -20.48
CA LEU A 59 8.00 -16.38 -21.03
C LEU A 59 8.17 -17.60 -20.12
N ARG A 60 8.57 -18.71 -20.74
CA ARG A 60 8.90 -19.96 -20.04
C ARG A 60 10.26 -20.46 -20.51
N LYS A 61 11.17 -20.65 -19.54
CA LYS A 61 12.53 -21.18 -19.77
C LYS A 61 12.67 -22.52 -19.05
N SER A 62 13.16 -23.56 -19.75
CA SER A 62 13.47 -24.85 -19.13
C SER A 62 14.78 -24.76 -18.34
N VAL A 63 14.76 -25.22 -17.10
CA VAL A 63 15.94 -25.30 -16.23
C VAL A 63 15.91 -26.64 -15.50
N GLY A 64 16.73 -27.59 -15.95
CA GLY A 64 16.68 -28.97 -15.48
C GLY A 64 15.29 -29.60 -15.69
N ALA A 65 14.71 -30.14 -14.64
CA ALA A 65 13.38 -30.76 -14.65
C ALA A 65 12.23 -29.73 -14.39
N SER A 66 12.53 -28.43 -14.34
CA SER A 66 11.57 -27.39 -13.98
C SER A 66 11.49 -26.29 -15.05
N TYR A 67 10.42 -25.52 -15.01
CA TYR A 67 10.26 -24.30 -15.80
C TYR A 67 10.35 -23.08 -14.92
N LEU A 68 11.09 -22.07 -15.38
CA LEU A 68 11.07 -20.70 -14.85
C LEU A 68 10.16 -19.83 -15.72
N PHE A 69 9.40 -18.99 -15.09
CA PHE A 69 8.46 -18.05 -15.70
C PHE A 69 8.88 -16.61 -15.40
N SER A 70 8.78 -15.75 -16.41
CA SER A 70 9.04 -14.31 -16.30
C SER A 70 8.11 -13.53 -17.22
N LEU A 71 7.98 -12.22 -17.02
CA LEU A 71 7.26 -11.37 -17.97
C LEU A 71 8.10 -11.16 -19.24
N ASN A 72 7.45 -11.21 -20.38
CA ASN A 72 8.02 -10.82 -21.66
C ASN A 72 8.08 -9.29 -21.78
N ARG A 73 9.15 -8.69 -21.27
CA ARG A 73 9.33 -7.23 -21.16
C ARG A 73 9.41 -6.53 -22.52
N THR A 74 9.71 -7.25 -23.61
CA THR A 74 9.76 -6.69 -24.97
C THR A 74 8.38 -6.67 -25.65
N ARG A 75 7.37 -7.25 -25.01
CA ARG A 75 6.02 -7.27 -25.57
C ARG A 75 5.35 -5.92 -25.32
N TYR A 76 4.80 -5.31 -26.39
CA TYR A 76 4.13 -4.00 -26.31
C TYR A 76 3.12 -3.90 -25.16
N VAL A 77 2.26 -4.92 -24.98
CA VAL A 77 1.25 -4.94 -23.92
C VAL A 77 1.85 -4.98 -22.52
N VAL A 78 3.01 -5.63 -22.35
CA VAL A 78 3.71 -5.67 -21.05
C VAL A 78 4.30 -4.30 -20.74
N GLU A 79 5.01 -3.73 -21.69
CA GLU A 79 5.70 -2.44 -21.52
C GLU A 79 4.72 -1.28 -21.39
N ASN A 80 3.69 -1.21 -22.25
CA ASN A 80 2.85 -0.02 -22.40
C ASN A 80 1.49 -0.11 -21.68
N ILE A 81 1.12 -1.29 -21.18
CA ILE A 81 -0.14 -1.49 -20.45
C ILE A 81 0.11 -2.04 -19.05
N LEU A 82 0.75 -3.22 -18.94
CA LEU A 82 0.88 -3.88 -17.64
C LEU A 82 1.84 -3.15 -16.68
N PHE A 83 2.97 -2.64 -17.17
CA PHE A 83 3.90 -1.89 -16.35
C PHE A 83 3.29 -0.60 -15.81
N PRO A 84 2.74 0.30 -16.63
CA PRO A 84 2.07 1.49 -16.13
C PRO A 84 0.91 1.19 -15.16
N LEU A 85 0.16 0.08 -15.40
CA LEU A 85 -0.91 -0.35 -14.51
C LEU A 85 -0.38 -0.72 -13.12
N PHE A 86 0.67 -1.57 -13.06
CA PHE A 86 1.24 -2.00 -11.77
C PHE A 86 2.07 -0.90 -11.11
N ASP A 87 2.74 -0.02 -11.86
CA ASP A 87 3.39 1.19 -11.35
C ASP A 87 2.37 2.11 -10.68
N SER A 88 1.23 2.34 -11.33
CA SER A 88 0.14 3.15 -10.78
C SER A 88 -0.49 2.51 -9.54
N GLU A 89 -0.65 1.18 -9.53
CA GLU A 89 -1.13 0.45 -8.36
C GLU A 89 -0.18 0.58 -7.16
N GLN A 90 1.14 0.49 -7.39
CA GLN A 90 2.14 0.70 -6.34
C GLN A 90 2.22 2.16 -5.89
N GLY A 91 2.04 3.09 -6.81
CA GLY A 91 2.02 4.54 -6.54
C GLY A 91 0.77 5.03 -5.81
N LEU A 92 -0.29 4.21 -5.72
CA LEU A 92 -1.56 4.63 -5.14
C LEU A 92 -1.43 5.13 -3.69
N ALA A 93 -0.68 4.41 -2.85
CA ALA A 93 -0.44 4.82 -1.47
C ALA A 93 0.28 6.17 -1.39
N SER A 94 1.30 6.38 -2.22
CA SER A 94 2.02 7.66 -2.31
C SER A 94 1.11 8.79 -2.78
N ALA A 95 0.25 8.54 -3.76
CA ALA A 95 -0.72 9.52 -4.24
C ALA A 95 -1.76 9.90 -3.15
N MET A 96 -2.18 8.93 -2.33
CA MET A 96 -3.05 9.17 -1.18
C MET A 96 -2.37 10.04 -0.12
N ILE A 97 -1.09 9.78 0.19
CA ILE A 97 -0.29 10.57 1.12
C ILE A 97 -0.12 12.00 0.61
N GLU A 98 0.21 12.16 -0.66
CA GLU A 98 0.34 13.48 -1.30
C GLU A 98 -0.96 14.29 -1.19
N GLU A 99 -2.10 13.67 -1.45
CA GLU A 99 -3.39 14.34 -1.34
C GLU A 99 -3.72 14.72 0.10
N LEU A 100 -3.44 13.82 1.06
CA LEU A 100 -3.59 14.09 2.49
C LEU A 100 -2.71 15.26 2.93
N ARG A 101 -1.46 15.31 2.47
CA ARG A 101 -0.52 16.38 2.81
C ARG A 101 -1.00 17.77 2.38
N LYS A 102 -1.76 17.88 1.29
CA LYS A 102 -2.37 19.16 0.87
C LYS A 102 -3.39 19.71 1.88
N ALA A 103 -3.92 18.86 2.75
CA ALA A 103 -4.84 19.26 3.83
C ALA A 103 -4.13 19.62 5.14
N LEU A 104 -2.80 19.44 5.21
CA LEU A 104 -1.99 19.60 6.39
C LEU A 104 -1.07 20.83 6.28
N PRO A 105 -0.68 21.45 7.40
CA PRO A 105 0.29 22.53 7.38
C PRO A 105 1.66 22.03 6.89
N ALA A 106 2.44 22.92 6.29
CA ALA A 106 3.77 22.61 5.77
C ALA A 106 4.76 22.19 6.87
N LYS A 107 4.55 22.64 8.11
CA LYS A 107 5.43 22.37 9.26
C LYS A 107 4.61 21.88 10.46
N GLY A 108 5.28 21.22 11.41
CA GLY A 108 4.69 20.78 12.66
C GLY A 108 3.98 19.43 12.61
N ILE A 109 4.06 18.70 11.49
CA ILE A 109 3.67 17.29 11.41
C ILE A 109 4.87 16.44 11.82
N VAL A 110 4.76 15.75 12.94
CA VAL A 110 5.80 14.85 13.46
C VAL A 110 5.78 13.54 12.70
N SER A 111 4.60 12.94 12.53
CA SER A 111 4.43 11.68 11.83
C SER A 111 3.01 11.53 11.27
N ILE A 112 2.88 10.78 10.18
CA ILE A 112 1.60 10.27 9.67
C ILE A 112 1.72 8.76 9.60
N ILE A 113 0.77 8.08 10.21
CA ILE A 113 0.77 6.62 10.35
C ILE A 113 -0.55 6.09 9.80
N MET A 114 -0.47 5.21 8.83
CA MET A 114 -1.62 4.44 8.35
C MET A 114 -1.75 3.19 9.21
N PHE A 115 -2.96 2.86 9.69
CA PHE A 115 -3.22 1.69 10.51
C PHE A 115 -4.56 1.03 10.14
N GLY A 116 -5.04 0.07 10.92
CA GLY A 116 -6.31 -0.60 10.66
C GLY A 116 -6.28 -1.58 9.49
N SER A 117 -7.44 -1.88 8.92
CA SER A 117 -7.63 -2.92 7.89
C SER A 117 -6.82 -2.67 6.61
N VAL A 118 -6.69 -1.40 6.20
CA VAL A 118 -5.94 -1.01 5.01
C VAL A 118 -4.44 -1.27 5.20
N ALA A 119 -3.89 -0.95 6.37
CA ALA A 119 -2.49 -1.19 6.68
C ALA A 119 -2.14 -2.69 6.71
N ARG A 120 -3.08 -3.54 7.14
CA ARG A 120 -2.95 -5.00 7.13
C ARG A 120 -3.19 -5.64 5.76
N GLY A 121 -3.68 -4.90 4.78
CA GLY A 121 -4.09 -5.45 3.47
C GLY A 121 -5.38 -6.27 3.51
N GLU A 122 -6.21 -6.09 4.54
CA GLU A 122 -7.47 -6.79 4.77
C GLU A 122 -8.70 -5.96 4.38
N ASN A 123 -8.47 -4.82 3.72
CA ASN A 123 -9.52 -3.89 3.36
C ASN A 123 -10.54 -4.53 2.40
N LYS A 124 -11.81 -4.33 2.73
CA LYS A 124 -12.95 -4.66 1.87
C LYS A 124 -13.41 -3.40 1.14
N GLN A 125 -14.24 -3.59 0.15
CA GLN A 125 -14.91 -2.47 -0.51
C GLN A 125 -15.68 -1.63 0.53
N GLY A 126 -15.39 -0.33 0.58
CA GLY A 126 -15.98 0.58 1.57
C GLY A 126 -15.25 0.65 2.92
N SER A 127 -14.07 0.02 3.06
CA SER A 127 -13.22 0.23 4.25
C SER A 127 -12.71 1.67 4.31
N ASP A 128 -12.70 2.24 5.53
CA ASP A 128 -12.11 3.56 5.78
C ASP A 128 -10.57 3.47 5.81
N LEU A 129 -9.94 4.56 5.43
CA LEU A 129 -8.50 4.74 5.61
C LEU A 129 -8.23 5.35 6.97
N ASP A 130 -7.87 4.51 7.94
CA ASP A 130 -7.51 4.94 9.29
C ASP A 130 -6.11 5.54 9.27
N ILE A 131 -6.00 6.80 9.65
CA ILE A 131 -4.73 7.52 9.74
C ILE A 131 -4.57 8.18 11.10
N MET A 132 -3.39 8.06 11.69
CA MET A 132 -3.00 8.85 12.85
C MET A 132 -2.03 9.95 12.42
N ILE A 133 -2.34 11.18 12.78
CA ILE A 133 -1.53 12.36 12.49
C ILE A 133 -0.98 12.87 13.82
N VAL A 134 0.32 12.69 14.02
CA VAL A 134 1.02 13.17 15.22
C VAL A 134 1.59 14.55 14.94
N LEU A 135 1.21 15.51 15.79
CA LEU A 135 1.57 16.92 15.66
C LEU A 135 2.62 17.33 16.69
N GLU A 136 3.38 18.36 16.39
CA GLU A 136 4.11 19.13 17.41
C GLU A 136 3.15 19.70 18.45
N ASN A 137 3.65 19.91 19.68
CA ASN A 137 2.83 20.31 20.81
C ASN A 137 2.23 21.72 20.67
N SER A 138 2.81 22.57 19.82
CA SER A 138 2.37 23.92 19.53
C SER A 138 1.14 24.03 18.64
N LEU A 139 0.82 22.96 17.87
CA LEU A 139 -0.28 23.00 16.91
C LEU A 139 -1.65 22.73 17.54
N ASP A 140 -2.67 23.36 16.94
CA ASP A 140 -4.06 23.15 17.34
C ASP A 140 -4.67 21.92 16.66
N VAL A 141 -4.90 20.87 17.47
CA VAL A 141 -5.49 19.61 17.03
C VAL A 141 -6.84 19.80 16.36
N ARG A 142 -7.71 20.67 16.93
CA ARG A 142 -9.08 20.89 16.42
C ARG A 142 -9.05 21.49 15.01
N LYS A 143 -8.20 22.51 14.82
CA LYS A 143 -8.03 23.17 13.54
C LYS A 143 -7.53 22.20 12.46
N ILE A 144 -6.55 21.36 12.80
CA ILE A 144 -6.00 20.37 11.86
C ILE A 144 -7.05 19.30 11.55
N THR A 145 -7.75 18.77 12.55
CA THR A 145 -8.83 17.79 12.35
C THR A 145 -9.90 18.33 11.40
N ALA A 146 -10.39 19.54 11.63
CA ALA A 146 -11.39 20.17 10.78
C ALA A 146 -10.89 20.33 9.33
N GLY A 147 -9.63 20.76 9.14
CA GLY A 147 -9.02 20.89 7.81
C GLY A 147 -8.91 19.56 7.05
N VAL A 148 -8.60 18.46 7.74
CA VAL A 148 -8.54 17.12 7.14
C VAL A 148 -9.95 16.62 6.80
N GLN A 149 -10.92 16.81 7.70
CA GLN A 149 -12.31 16.42 7.49
C GLN A 149 -12.96 17.15 6.30
N ASP A 150 -12.69 18.45 6.16
CA ASP A 150 -13.17 19.26 5.03
C ASP A 150 -12.71 18.70 3.66
N LYS A 151 -11.55 18.08 3.61
CA LYS A 151 -11.02 17.42 2.40
C LYS A 151 -11.52 15.98 2.20
N GLY A 152 -12.21 15.42 3.19
CA GLY A 152 -12.67 14.02 3.16
C GLY A 152 -13.53 13.69 1.94
N GLY A 153 -14.45 14.59 1.54
CA GLY A 153 -15.28 14.38 0.36
C GLY A 153 -14.49 14.32 -0.96
N LYS A 154 -13.48 15.17 -1.11
CA LYS A 154 -12.58 15.12 -2.29
C LYS A 154 -11.72 13.86 -2.29
N PHE A 155 -11.25 13.45 -1.12
CA PHE A 155 -10.46 12.24 -0.97
C PHE A 155 -11.29 10.99 -1.32
N LEU A 156 -12.53 10.91 -0.82
CA LEU A 156 -13.48 9.84 -1.16
C LEU A 156 -13.75 9.79 -2.68
N ALA A 157 -14.04 10.94 -3.29
CA ALA A 157 -14.29 11.00 -4.72
C ALA A 157 -13.10 10.55 -5.58
N LYS A 158 -11.87 10.83 -5.11
CA LYS A 158 -10.64 10.51 -5.86
C LYS A 158 -10.17 9.07 -5.66
N PHE A 159 -10.29 8.53 -4.43
CA PHE A 159 -9.71 7.24 -4.05
C PHE A 159 -10.75 6.16 -3.69
N GLY A 160 -12.03 6.53 -3.61
CA GLY A 160 -13.10 5.59 -3.24
C GLY A 160 -13.06 5.14 -1.77
N MET A 161 -12.32 5.84 -0.90
CA MET A 161 -12.13 5.51 0.51
C MET A 161 -12.40 6.74 1.38
N MET A 162 -13.12 6.57 2.49
CA MET A 162 -13.29 7.62 3.49
C MET A 162 -12.02 7.76 4.32
N LEU A 163 -11.68 9.00 4.70
CA LEU A 163 -10.63 9.26 5.67
C LEU A 163 -11.19 9.19 7.09
N SER A 164 -10.54 8.42 7.95
CA SER A 164 -10.80 8.35 9.39
C SER A 164 -9.58 8.91 10.15
N PRO A 165 -9.47 10.27 10.30
CA PRO A 165 -8.29 10.90 10.88
C PRO A 165 -8.34 10.87 12.40
N HIS A 166 -7.29 10.36 13.03
CA HIS A 166 -6.99 10.49 14.45
C HIS A 166 -5.85 11.48 14.64
N VAL A 167 -6.15 12.73 15.00
CA VAL A 167 -5.16 13.79 15.17
C VAL A 167 -4.79 13.92 16.65
N ILE A 168 -3.50 13.87 16.96
CA ILE A 168 -2.99 13.87 18.34
C ILE A 168 -1.67 14.65 18.43
N ARG A 169 -1.41 15.32 19.56
CA ARG A 169 -0.10 15.92 19.83
C ARG A 169 0.91 14.86 20.25
N ARG A 170 2.20 15.09 19.97
CA ARG A 170 3.28 14.15 20.35
C ARG A 170 3.25 13.84 21.86
N ARG A 171 3.11 14.85 22.72
CA ARG A 171 3.02 14.64 24.18
C ARG A 171 1.86 13.73 24.59
N ASP A 172 0.70 13.89 23.92
CA ASP A 172 -0.49 13.11 24.24
C ASP A 172 -0.37 11.67 23.69
N PHE A 173 0.31 11.49 22.55
CA PHE A 173 0.67 10.18 21.99
C PHE A 173 1.57 9.41 22.97
N ILE A 174 2.64 10.04 23.49
CA ILE A 174 3.56 9.44 24.47
C ILE A 174 2.81 9.11 25.77
N SER A 175 2.03 10.06 26.33
CA SER A 175 1.26 9.82 27.56
C SER A 175 0.27 8.66 27.42
N ARG A 176 -0.39 8.51 26.28
CA ARG A 176 -1.30 7.38 26.01
C ARG A 176 -0.55 6.08 25.78
N PHE A 177 0.65 6.12 25.22
CA PHE A 177 1.53 4.95 25.10
C PHE A 177 1.91 4.41 26.47
N ASP A 178 2.36 5.29 27.40
CA ASP A 178 2.76 4.92 28.77
C ASP A 178 1.58 4.32 29.56
N LYS A 179 0.36 4.80 29.29
CA LYS A 179 -0.88 4.29 29.88
C LYS A 179 -1.39 3.00 29.21
N LYS A 180 -0.66 2.45 28.24
CA LYS A 180 -1.05 1.25 27.48
C LYS A 180 -2.41 1.37 26.80
N ASP A 181 -2.72 2.55 26.27
CA ASP A 181 -3.96 2.81 25.52
C ASP A 181 -4.07 1.86 24.32
N LYS A 182 -5.22 1.20 24.19
CA LYS A 182 -5.45 0.16 23.16
C LYS A 182 -5.24 0.68 21.74
N LEU A 183 -5.70 1.90 21.43
CA LEU A 183 -5.56 2.48 20.11
C LEU A 183 -4.08 2.69 19.78
N ILE A 184 -3.31 3.29 20.69
CA ILE A 184 -1.89 3.56 20.47
C ILE A 184 -1.10 2.25 20.37
N GLN A 185 -1.43 1.24 21.18
CA GLN A 185 -0.79 -0.09 21.07
C GLN A 185 -1.06 -0.74 19.71
N ASN A 186 -2.28 -0.65 19.19
CA ASN A 186 -2.60 -1.16 17.86
C ASN A 186 -1.86 -0.39 16.76
N VAL A 187 -1.81 0.94 16.86
CA VAL A 187 -1.09 1.80 15.91
C VAL A 187 0.40 1.44 15.86
N ILE A 188 1.03 1.17 17.02
CA ILE A 188 2.46 0.78 17.07
C ILE A 188 2.66 -0.64 16.51
N LYS A 189 1.75 -1.57 16.82
CA LYS A 189 1.87 -2.97 16.40
C LYS A 189 1.64 -3.17 14.90
N GLU A 190 0.67 -2.48 14.31
CA GLU A 190 0.14 -2.74 12.97
C GLU A 190 0.34 -1.56 12.01
N GLY A 191 0.65 -0.39 12.56
CA GLY A 191 0.74 0.84 11.80
C GLY A 191 1.99 0.91 10.93
N ARG A 192 1.83 1.55 9.79
CA ARG A 192 2.91 1.85 8.85
C ARG A 192 3.13 3.35 8.83
N VAL A 193 4.30 3.80 9.26
CA VAL A 193 4.70 5.20 9.13
C VAL A 193 4.82 5.51 7.64
N ILE A 194 4.02 6.47 7.19
CA ILE A 194 3.96 6.87 5.78
C ILE A 194 4.60 8.26 5.56
N PHE A 195 4.82 8.99 6.64
CA PHE A 195 5.54 10.26 6.63
C PHE A 195 6.09 10.60 8.03
N GLY A 196 7.28 11.20 8.09
CA GLY A 196 7.89 11.75 9.30
C GLY A 196 8.66 10.74 10.13
N LYS A 197 8.68 10.95 11.45
CA LYS A 197 9.47 10.17 12.42
C LYS A 197 8.87 8.78 12.65
N HIS A 198 9.73 7.78 12.78
CA HIS A 198 9.34 6.44 13.21
C HIS A 198 8.98 6.38 14.70
N PHE A 199 8.40 5.25 15.14
CA PHE A 199 7.87 5.10 16.51
C PHE A 199 8.96 5.32 17.56
N GLU A 200 10.15 4.74 17.36
CA GLU A 200 11.28 4.87 18.29
C GLU A 200 11.72 6.33 18.47
N GLU A 201 11.77 7.08 17.38
CA GLU A 201 12.12 8.50 17.38
C GLU A 201 11.05 9.37 18.04
N MET A 202 9.76 9.00 17.88
CA MET A 202 8.65 9.72 18.51
C MET A 202 8.58 9.49 20.01
N LEU A 203 8.90 8.25 20.45
CA LEU A 203 8.88 7.85 21.86
C LEU A 203 10.17 8.22 22.60
N ALA A 204 11.26 8.48 21.88
CA ALA A 204 12.48 8.97 22.49
C ALA A 204 12.19 10.28 23.27
N HIS A 205 12.51 10.29 24.56
CA HIS A 205 12.41 11.49 25.39
C HIS A 205 13.39 12.52 24.84
N GLU A 206 12.92 13.71 24.50
CA GLU A 206 13.82 14.84 24.30
C GLU A 206 14.59 15.07 25.58
N PRO A 207 15.94 15.17 25.54
CA PRO A 207 16.68 15.57 26.71
C PRO A 207 16.07 16.91 27.19
N LYS A 208 15.71 16.99 28.47
CA LYS A 208 15.26 18.23 29.08
C LYS A 208 16.34 19.27 28.76
N GLU A 209 16.01 20.31 27.99
CA GLU A 209 16.85 21.48 27.91
C GLU A 209 17.08 21.97 29.36
N THR A 210 18.29 21.75 29.85
CA THR A 210 18.76 22.33 31.10
C THR A 210 18.81 23.83 30.84
N SER A 211 17.78 24.54 31.34
CA SER A 211 17.78 25.98 31.44
C SER A 211 18.98 26.39 32.29
N HIS A 212 19.90 27.02 31.63
CA HIS A 212 20.99 27.78 32.30
C HIS A 212 20.53 29.22 32.44
#